data_5fa7c467f04de30dcb23265c01ca761a
#
_entry.id   5fa7c467f04de30dcb23265c01ca761a
#
_cell.length_a   1.000
_cell.length_b   1.000
_cell.length_c   1.000
_cell.angle_alpha   90.00
_cell.angle_beta   90.00
_cell.angle_gamma   90.00
#
_symmetry.space_group_name_H-M   'P 1'
#
loop_
_entity.id
_entity.type
_entity.pdbx_description
1 polymer ?
#
loop_
_entity_poly.entity_id
_entity_poly.type
_entity_poly.pdbx_seq_one_letter_code
_entity_poly.pdbx_strand_id
1 'polypeptide(L)'
;MATRVLVAKPGLDGHDRGAKIVARTLRDAGFEVIYTGIRQRIEDIVSIALQEDVALVGLSILSGAHVALTTRTVDALRAADAGDIAVVVGGTIPQADVRKLLEAGAAAVFPTGTPLDVLVQEVRKLTSERVD
;
A
#
# COMPACT_ATOMS: atom_id res chain seq x y z
N MET A 1 -2.11 -21.24 -2.79
CA MET A 1 -2.95 -20.24 -2.10
C MET A 1 -2.65 -18.86 -2.63
N ALA A 2 -3.69 -18.04 -2.76
CA ALA A 2 -3.49 -16.67 -3.25
C ALA A 2 -2.82 -15.82 -2.17
N THR A 3 -1.89 -14.96 -2.60
CA THR A 3 -1.25 -14.00 -1.72
C THR A 3 -2.22 -12.87 -1.39
N ARG A 4 -2.37 -12.56 -0.12
CA ARG A 4 -3.24 -11.48 0.33
C ARG A 4 -2.52 -10.14 0.31
N VAL A 5 -3.18 -9.14 -0.23
CA VAL A 5 -2.72 -7.76 -0.22
C VAL A 5 -3.85 -6.86 0.24
N LEU A 6 -3.49 -5.79 0.94
CA LEU A 6 -4.44 -4.81 1.44
C LEU A 6 -4.26 -3.51 0.67
N VAL A 7 -5.35 -2.99 0.12
CA VAL A 7 -5.36 -1.67 -0.51
C VAL A 7 -6.17 -0.73 0.37
N ALA A 8 -5.57 0.36 0.81
CA ALA A 8 -6.17 1.25 1.78
C ALA A 8 -6.00 2.72 1.40
N LYS A 9 -6.94 3.54 1.84
CA LYS A 9 -6.89 4.99 1.68
C LYS A 9 -6.91 5.66 3.05
N PRO A 10 -5.74 5.96 3.59
CA PRO A 10 -5.68 6.61 4.90
C PRO A 10 -6.04 8.10 4.81
N GLY A 11 -6.41 8.66 5.95
CA GLY A 11 -6.68 10.09 6.08
C GLY A 11 -8.08 10.46 5.64
N LEU A 12 -8.26 11.72 5.28
CA LEU A 12 -9.57 12.29 4.96
C LEU A 12 -9.90 12.30 3.46
N ASP A 13 -9.00 11.77 2.64
CA ASP A 13 -9.14 11.75 1.19
C ASP A 13 -10.28 10.81 0.76
N GLY A 14 -11.25 11.36 0.01
CA GLY A 14 -12.38 10.60 -0.51
C GLY A 14 -12.25 10.19 -1.97
N HIS A 15 -11.10 10.43 -2.60
CA HIS A 15 -10.89 10.14 -4.02
C HIS A 15 -10.41 8.70 -4.19
N ASP A 16 -11.35 7.77 -4.37
CA ASP A 16 -11.04 6.34 -4.34
C ASP A 16 -10.95 5.64 -5.70
N ARG A 17 -11.15 6.37 -6.80
CA ARG A 17 -11.15 5.75 -8.13
C ARG A 17 -9.85 5.03 -8.44
N GLY A 18 -8.71 5.67 -8.17
CA GLY A 18 -7.40 5.08 -8.40
C GLY A 18 -7.18 3.84 -7.54
N ALA A 19 -7.58 3.90 -6.27
CA ALA A 19 -7.46 2.76 -5.37
C ALA A 19 -8.30 1.57 -5.84
N LYS A 20 -9.51 1.82 -6.33
CA LYS A 20 -10.39 0.77 -6.84
C LYS A 20 -9.81 0.11 -8.09
N ILE A 21 -9.22 0.91 -8.99
CA ILE A 21 -8.57 0.38 -10.20
C ILE A 21 -7.40 -0.52 -9.81
N VAL A 22 -6.57 -0.10 -8.87
CA VAL A 22 -5.43 -0.90 -8.38
C VAL A 22 -5.93 -2.20 -7.75
N ALA A 23 -6.94 -2.12 -6.89
CA ALA A 23 -7.51 -3.30 -6.23
C ALA A 23 -8.02 -4.30 -7.26
N ARG A 24 -8.76 -3.84 -8.26
CA ARG A 24 -9.28 -4.70 -9.32
C ARG A 24 -8.16 -5.30 -10.16
N THR A 25 -7.15 -4.51 -10.51
CA THR A 25 -6.01 -4.97 -11.29
C THR A 25 -5.26 -6.09 -10.57
N LEU A 26 -5.01 -5.92 -9.29
CA LEU A 26 -4.32 -6.94 -8.48
C LEU A 26 -5.18 -8.19 -8.34
N ARG A 27 -6.49 -8.04 -8.15
CA ARG A 27 -7.40 -9.18 -8.08
C ARG A 27 -7.39 -9.97 -9.39
N ASP A 28 -7.45 -9.29 -10.52
CA ASP A 28 -7.42 -9.92 -11.83
C ASP A 28 -6.09 -10.63 -12.09
N ALA A 29 -5.02 -10.19 -11.43
CA ALA A 29 -3.70 -10.80 -11.54
C ALA A 29 -3.52 -12.01 -10.60
N GLY A 30 -4.54 -12.37 -9.81
CA GLY A 30 -4.53 -13.55 -8.97
C GLY A 30 -4.30 -13.31 -7.49
N PHE A 31 -4.17 -12.06 -7.06
CA PHE A 31 -4.05 -11.74 -5.63
C PHE A 31 -5.41 -11.78 -4.95
N GLU A 32 -5.42 -12.14 -3.67
CA GLU A 32 -6.57 -11.95 -2.82
C GLU A 32 -6.51 -10.54 -2.24
N VAL A 33 -7.37 -9.65 -2.72
CA VAL A 33 -7.31 -8.23 -2.40
C VAL A 33 -8.37 -7.89 -1.36
N ILE A 34 -7.93 -7.22 -0.30
CA ILE A 34 -8.81 -6.62 0.70
C ILE A 34 -8.77 -5.12 0.46
N TYR A 35 -9.91 -4.53 0.19
CA TYR A 35 -10.02 -3.08 0.01
C TYR A 35 -10.79 -2.49 1.20
N THR A 36 -10.13 -1.59 1.95
CA THR A 36 -10.73 -1.03 3.17
C THR A 36 -11.76 0.07 2.92
N GLY A 37 -11.75 0.66 1.73
CA GLY A 37 -12.55 1.85 1.48
C GLY A 37 -11.79 3.13 1.83
N ILE A 38 -12.51 4.26 1.79
CA ILE A 38 -11.94 5.59 1.98
C ILE A 38 -11.88 5.98 3.45
N ARG A 39 -11.10 7.01 3.75
CA ARG A 39 -11.04 7.71 5.05
C ARG A 39 -10.69 6.78 6.21
N GLN A 40 -9.76 5.88 5.98
CA GLN A 40 -9.35 4.92 7.00
C GLN A 40 -8.33 5.53 7.95
N ARG A 41 -8.43 5.16 9.23
CA ARG A 41 -7.42 5.51 10.22
C ARG A 41 -6.24 4.56 10.10
N ILE A 42 -5.03 5.06 10.36
CA ILE A 42 -3.82 4.22 10.31
C ILE A 42 -3.96 3.01 11.24
N GLU A 43 -4.50 3.21 12.43
CA GLU A 43 -4.67 2.13 13.41
C GLU A 43 -5.55 1.01 12.86
N ASP A 44 -6.61 1.38 12.12
CA ASP A 44 -7.53 0.39 11.54
C ASP A 44 -6.87 -0.34 10.37
N ILE A 45 -6.09 0.37 9.56
CA ILE A 45 -5.34 -0.25 8.45
C ILE A 45 -4.37 -1.30 9.00
N VAL A 46 -3.61 -0.94 10.01
CA VAL A 46 -2.64 -1.84 10.65
C VAL A 46 -3.35 -3.04 11.28
N SER A 47 -4.45 -2.81 11.97
CA SER A 47 -5.23 -3.87 12.59
C SER A 47 -5.73 -4.88 11.55
N ILE A 48 -6.26 -4.41 10.43
CA ILE A 48 -6.73 -5.29 9.35
C ILE A 48 -5.55 -6.05 8.74
N ALA A 49 -4.43 -5.38 8.52
CA ALA A 49 -3.24 -6.01 7.95
C ALA A 49 -2.75 -7.17 8.82
N LEU A 50 -2.75 -6.99 10.13
CA LEU A 50 -2.35 -8.03 11.08
C LEU A 50 -3.37 -9.16 11.14
N GLN A 51 -4.64 -8.81 11.22
CA GLN A 51 -5.73 -9.76 11.36
C GLN A 51 -5.84 -10.67 10.13
N GLU A 52 -5.64 -10.12 8.94
CA GLU A 52 -5.73 -10.85 7.67
C GLU A 52 -4.39 -11.42 7.21
N ASP A 53 -3.33 -11.16 7.94
CA ASP A 53 -1.97 -11.63 7.64
C ASP A 53 -1.58 -11.35 6.19
N VAL A 54 -1.71 -10.10 5.78
CA VAL A 54 -1.39 -9.71 4.41
C VAL A 54 0.12 -9.66 4.19
N ALA A 55 0.55 -9.88 2.97
CA ALA A 55 1.95 -9.78 2.58
C ALA A 55 2.37 -8.35 2.25
N LEU A 56 1.40 -7.50 1.91
CA LEU A 56 1.68 -6.16 1.43
C LEU A 56 0.49 -5.24 1.72
N VAL A 57 0.80 -4.00 2.11
CA VAL A 57 -0.17 -2.92 2.26
C VAL A 57 0.11 -1.87 1.20
N GLY A 58 -0.88 -1.62 0.34
CA GLY A 58 -0.83 -0.55 -0.64
C GLY A 58 -1.63 0.65 -0.15
N LEU A 59 -0.96 1.77 0.00
CA LEU A 59 -1.59 3.03 0.38
C LEU A 59 -1.87 3.86 -0.86
N SER A 60 -3.11 4.26 -1.05
CA SER A 60 -3.50 5.15 -2.13
C SER A 60 -3.74 6.53 -1.53
N ILE A 61 -2.90 7.48 -1.87
CA ILE A 61 -2.91 8.82 -1.28
C ILE A 61 -2.88 9.85 -2.39
N LEU A 62 -3.95 10.63 -2.50
CA LEU A 62 -4.03 11.72 -3.48
C LEU A 62 -3.54 13.05 -2.90
N SER A 63 -3.72 13.24 -1.61
CA SER A 63 -3.37 14.48 -0.91
C SER A 63 -1.87 14.62 -0.71
N GLY A 64 -1.42 15.82 -0.27
CA GLY A 64 -0.01 16.09 -0.02
C GLY A 64 0.56 15.46 1.26
N ALA A 65 -0.18 14.59 1.93
CA ALA A 65 0.23 13.98 3.19
C ALA A 65 0.93 12.62 3.01
N HIS A 66 1.50 12.36 1.84
CA HIS A 66 2.09 11.06 1.49
C HIS A 66 3.15 10.60 2.49
N VAL A 67 4.13 11.46 2.77
CA VAL A 67 5.27 11.09 3.61
C VAL A 67 4.82 10.82 5.04
N ALA A 68 3.99 11.72 5.61
CA ALA A 68 3.53 11.58 6.99
C ALA A 68 2.69 10.31 7.19
N LEU A 69 1.75 10.05 6.29
CA LEU A 69 0.88 8.88 6.40
C LEU A 69 1.65 7.58 6.18
N THR A 70 2.58 7.57 5.25
CA THR A 70 3.43 6.39 4.99
C THR A 70 4.33 6.11 6.18
N THR A 71 4.99 7.13 6.73
CA THR A 71 5.85 6.98 7.90
C THR A 71 5.08 6.39 9.07
N ARG A 72 3.89 6.92 9.36
CA ARG A 72 3.05 6.43 10.46
C ARG A 72 2.64 4.97 10.25
N THR A 73 2.32 4.59 9.02
CA THR A 73 1.92 3.21 8.72
C THR A 73 3.09 2.25 8.90
N VAL A 74 4.26 2.60 8.36
CA VAL A 74 5.47 1.77 8.49
C VAL A 74 5.86 1.63 9.97
N ASP A 75 5.87 2.74 10.71
CA ASP A 75 6.23 2.71 12.13
C ASP A 75 5.25 1.87 12.95
N ALA A 76 3.96 1.98 12.67
CA ALA A 76 2.95 1.19 13.38
C ALA A 76 3.08 -0.30 13.11
N LEU A 77 3.40 -0.69 11.88
CA LEU A 77 3.64 -2.10 11.55
C LEU A 77 4.90 -2.62 12.25
N ARG A 78 5.97 -1.84 12.27
CA ARG A 78 7.20 -2.21 12.98
C ARG A 78 6.95 -2.35 14.48
N ALA A 79 6.19 -1.44 15.06
CA ALA A 79 5.84 -1.49 16.49
C ALA A 79 5.00 -2.72 16.83
N ALA A 80 4.25 -3.24 15.87
CA ALA A 80 3.44 -4.45 16.04
C ALA A 80 4.20 -5.73 15.66
N ASP A 81 5.52 -5.64 15.47
CA ASP A 81 6.38 -6.76 15.08
C ASP A 81 5.99 -7.34 13.71
N ALA A 82 5.53 -6.48 12.82
CA ALA A 82 5.10 -6.85 11.47
C ALA A 82 5.86 -6.09 10.39
N GLY A 83 7.14 -5.81 10.63
CA GLY A 83 8.00 -5.10 9.69
C GLY A 83 8.30 -5.86 8.40
N ASP A 84 7.94 -7.15 8.34
CA ASP A 84 8.06 -7.96 7.13
C ASP A 84 6.94 -7.68 6.11
N ILE A 85 5.86 -7.00 6.52
CA ILE A 85 4.80 -6.59 5.60
C ILE A 85 5.31 -5.40 4.79
N ALA A 86 5.35 -5.57 3.46
CA ALA A 86 5.79 -4.50 2.58
C ALA A 86 4.75 -3.39 2.49
N VAL A 87 5.18 -2.13 2.49
CA VAL A 87 4.29 -0.98 2.31
C VAL A 87 4.65 -0.33 0.98
N VAL A 88 3.66 -0.18 0.09
CA VAL A 88 3.82 0.53 -1.16
C VAL A 88 2.86 1.72 -1.19
N VAL A 89 3.20 2.74 -1.94
CA VAL A 89 2.43 3.98 -1.99
C VAL A 89 2.15 4.36 -3.42
N GLY A 90 0.90 4.66 -3.71
CA GLY A 90 0.48 5.15 -5.02
C GLY A 90 -0.34 6.41 -4.91
N GLY A 91 -0.43 7.15 -6.01
CA GLY A 91 -1.24 8.35 -6.11
C GLY A 91 -0.50 9.49 -6.78
N THR A 92 -1.03 10.70 -6.61
CA THR A 92 -0.42 11.91 -7.16
C THR A 92 0.78 12.31 -6.29
N ILE A 93 1.95 11.77 -6.63
CA ILE A 93 3.15 11.92 -5.82
C ILE A 93 4.14 12.80 -6.57
N PRO A 94 4.53 13.96 -6.01
CA PRO A 94 5.58 14.78 -6.62
C PRO A 94 6.89 14.00 -6.70
N GLN A 95 7.63 14.21 -7.77
CA GLN A 95 8.90 13.51 -7.98
C GLN A 95 9.86 13.71 -6.81
N ALA A 96 9.85 14.89 -6.21
CA ALA A 96 10.71 15.21 -5.08
C ALA A 96 10.38 14.36 -3.83
N ASP A 97 9.16 13.84 -3.73
CA ASP A 97 8.74 13.05 -2.57
C ASP A 97 9.03 11.55 -2.72
N VAL A 98 9.35 11.08 -3.90
CA VAL A 98 9.60 9.63 -4.13
C VAL A 98 10.72 9.14 -3.23
N ARG A 99 11.85 9.86 -3.20
CA ARG A 99 12.98 9.48 -2.35
C ARG A 99 12.63 9.52 -0.87
N LYS A 100 11.87 10.53 -0.46
CA LYS A 100 11.44 10.67 0.94
C LYS A 100 10.57 9.50 1.37
N LEU A 101 9.70 9.03 0.48
CA LEU A 101 8.84 7.88 0.75
C LEU A 101 9.65 6.59 0.88
N LEU A 102 10.65 6.40 0.02
CA LEU A 102 11.53 5.24 0.13
C LEU A 102 12.33 5.28 1.42
N GLU A 103 12.82 6.45 1.82
CA GLU A 103 13.54 6.63 3.08
C GLU A 103 12.62 6.41 4.29
N ALA A 104 11.33 6.71 4.16
CA ALA A 104 10.34 6.48 5.22
C ALA A 104 10.01 4.99 5.39
N GLY A 105 10.45 4.13 4.49
CA GLY A 105 10.25 2.69 4.58
C GLY A 105 9.32 2.11 3.53
N ALA A 106 8.86 2.89 2.56
CA ALA A 106 8.09 2.35 1.46
C ALA A 106 8.97 1.44 0.60
N ALA A 107 8.47 0.26 0.28
CA ALA A 107 9.19 -0.70 -0.54
C ALA A 107 9.16 -0.31 -2.03
N ALA A 108 8.10 0.39 -2.45
CA ALA A 108 7.96 0.90 -3.81
C ALA A 108 7.01 2.09 -3.82
N VAL A 109 7.14 2.93 -4.83
CA VAL A 109 6.31 4.11 -5.02
C VAL A 109 5.77 4.09 -6.45
N PHE A 110 4.46 4.26 -6.60
CA PHE A 110 3.78 4.22 -7.88
C PHE A 110 3.06 5.54 -8.16
N PRO A 111 3.76 6.55 -8.73
CA PRO A 111 3.09 7.79 -9.08
C PRO A 111 1.99 7.57 -10.12
N THR A 112 1.03 8.47 -10.19
CA THR A 112 -0.02 8.46 -11.20
C THR A 112 0.61 8.34 -12.59
N GLY A 113 0.08 7.43 -13.40
CA GLY A 113 0.64 7.13 -14.73
C GLY A 113 1.56 5.93 -14.76
N THR A 114 1.88 5.34 -13.61
CA THR A 114 2.62 4.07 -13.59
C THR A 114 1.80 3.01 -14.34
N PRO A 115 2.38 2.33 -15.34
CA PRO A 115 1.65 1.27 -16.04
C PRO A 115 1.20 0.18 -15.06
N LEU A 116 -0.03 -0.30 -15.25
CA LEU A 116 -0.60 -1.29 -14.31
C LEU A 116 0.15 -2.62 -14.31
N ASP A 117 0.70 -3.02 -15.48
CA ASP A 117 1.51 -4.23 -15.56
C ASP A 117 2.82 -4.11 -14.76
N VAL A 118 3.42 -2.92 -14.76
CA VAL A 118 4.62 -2.65 -13.95
C VAL A 118 4.27 -2.74 -12.46
N LEU A 119 3.13 -2.16 -12.06
CA LEU A 119 2.66 -2.23 -10.68
C LEU A 119 2.46 -3.69 -10.24
N VAL A 120 1.80 -4.49 -11.07
CA VAL A 120 1.56 -5.90 -10.76
C VAL A 120 2.87 -6.66 -10.60
N GLN A 121 3.82 -6.46 -11.51
CA GLN A 121 5.12 -7.14 -11.45
C GLN A 121 5.88 -6.79 -10.19
N GLU A 122 5.87 -5.52 -9.79
CA GLU A 122 6.57 -5.08 -8.58
C GLU A 122 5.91 -5.65 -7.33
N VAL A 123 4.58 -5.69 -7.28
CA VAL A 123 3.85 -6.29 -6.16
C VAL A 123 4.17 -7.79 -6.07
N ARG A 124 4.21 -8.51 -7.19
CA ARG A 124 4.60 -9.92 -7.20
C ARG A 124 6.01 -10.12 -6.64
N LYS A 125 6.94 -9.30 -7.07
CA LYS A 125 8.32 -9.36 -6.61
C LYS A 125 8.40 -9.16 -5.10
N LEU A 126 7.76 -8.12 -4.59
CA LEU A 126 7.80 -7.78 -3.17
C LEU A 126 7.13 -8.86 -2.31
N THR A 127 6.03 -9.43 -2.77
CA THR A 127 5.33 -10.46 -2.01
C THR A 127 6.02 -11.81 -2.06
N SER A 128 6.74 -12.11 -3.13
CA SER A 128 7.52 -13.35 -3.22
C SER A 128 8.77 -13.33 -2.34
N GLU A 129 9.25 -12.16 -1.96
CA GLU A 129 10.41 -12.00 -1.08
C GLU A 129 10.06 -12.21 0.40
N ARG A 130 8.76 -12.25 0.74
CA ARG A 130 8.32 -12.50 2.10
C ARG A 130 8.57 -13.96 2.45
N VAL A 131 9.31 -14.17 3.54
CA VAL A 131 9.58 -15.52 4.06
C VAL A 131 8.49 -15.90 5.05
N ASP A 132 7.86 -17.01 4.79
CA ASP A 132 6.81 -17.53 5.65
C ASP A 132 7.36 -18.32 6.83
#